data_5b48e3716943f2de36f0416e03ce7e99
#
_entry.id   5b48e3716943f2de36f0416e03ce7e99
#
_cell.length_a   1.000
_cell.length_b   1.000
_cell.length_c   1.000
_cell.angle_alpha   90.00
_cell.angle_beta   90.00
_cell.angle_gamma   90.00
#
_symmetry.space_group_name_H-M   'P 1'
#
loop_
_entity.id
_entity.type
_entity.pdbx_description
1 polymer ?
#
loop_
_entity_poly.entity_id
_entity_poly.type
_entity_poly.pdbx_seq_one_letter_code
_entity_poly.pdbx_strand_id
1 'polypeptide(L)'
;MSINEVRYLPECGSTNAYVKEHFEEFGPVGAVYTENQTAGRGRLGRSWVNAEGKALYYTAAIREPLAQPATLPLLASLAVRTQLKLRYGVDCQIKWPNDLLLNGKKI
;
A
#
# COMPACT_ATOMS: atom_id res chain seq x y z
N MET A 1 10.14 -7.74 -12.21
CA MET A 1 8.75 -8.04 -11.77
C MET A 1 7.83 -6.98 -12.32
N SER A 2 6.87 -7.39 -13.16
CA SER A 2 5.90 -6.49 -13.77
C SER A 2 4.53 -6.68 -13.15
N ILE A 3 3.77 -5.59 -13.04
CA ILE A 3 2.40 -5.66 -12.53
C ILE A 3 1.48 -6.12 -13.66
N ASN A 4 0.76 -7.23 -13.45
CA ASN A 4 -0.15 -7.81 -14.44
C ASN A 4 -1.48 -7.07 -14.50
N GLU A 5 -1.96 -6.56 -13.36
CA GLU A 5 -3.25 -5.90 -13.26
C GLU A 5 -3.22 -4.88 -12.13
N VAL A 6 -3.79 -3.69 -12.37
CA VAL A 6 -4.08 -2.72 -11.32
C VAL A 6 -5.58 -2.46 -11.35
N ARG A 7 -6.26 -2.81 -10.26
CA ARG A 7 -7.71 -2.76 -10.17
C ARG A 7 -8.14 -1.58 -9.31
N TYR A 8 -8.92 -0.67 -9.88
CA TYR A 8 -9.50 0.46 -9.15
C TYR A 8 -10.87 0.11 -8.61
N LEU A 9 -11.13 0.45 -7.35
CA LEU A 9 -12.45 0.33 -6.72
C LEU A 9 -12.91 1.72 -6.28
N PRO A 10 -14.13 2.15 -6.68
CA PRO A 10 -14.67 3.44 -6.22
C PRO A 10 -14.80 3.52 -4.71
N GLU A 11 -15.08 2.39 -4.06
CA GLU A 11 -15.17 2.24 -2.62
C GLU A 11 -14.77 0.83 -2.25
N CYS A 12 -14.15 0.68 -1.09
CA CYS A 12 -13.69 -0.62 -0.60
C CYS A 12 -13.66 -0.59 0.93
N GLY A 13 -14.02 -1.69 1.56
CA GLY A 13 -13.88 -1.80 3.01
C GLY A 13 -12.43 -1.74 3.42
N SER A 14 -11.61 -2.62 2.85
CA SER A 14 -10.17 -2.66 3.04
C SER A 14 -9.53 -3.28 1.80
N THR A 15 -8.53 -2.61 1.22
CA THR A 15 -7.82 -3.15 0.06
C THR A 15 -7.09 -4.45 0.42
N ASN A 16 -6.56 -4.56 1.62
CA ASN A 16 -5.94 -5.81 2.08
C ASN A 16 -6.96 -6.95 2.17
N ALA A 17 -8.14 -6.70 2.72
CA ALA A 17 -9.19 -7.71 2.82
C ALA A 17 -9.66 -8.12 1.42
N TYR A 18 -9.82 -7.16 0.54
CA TYR A 18 -10.21 -7.43 -0.85
C TYR A 18 -9.20 -8.34 -1.55
N VAL A 19 -7.91 -8.04 -1.43
CA VAL A 19 -6.86 -8.86 -2.03
C VAL A 19 -6.88 -10.28 -1.47
N LYS A 20 -7.06 -10.45 -0.16
CA LYS A 20 -7.15 -11.79 0.45
C LYS A 20 -8.31 -12.59 -0.11
N GLU A 21 -9.47 -11.96 -0.28
CA GLU A 21 -10.67 -12.61 -0.79
C GLU A 21 -10.56 -12.97 -2.28
N HIS A 22 -9.89 -12.11 -3.07
CA HIS A 22 -9.78 -12.25 -4.52
C HIS A 22 -8.39 -12.66 -4.99
N PHE A 23 -7.56 -13.19 -4.10
CA PHE A 23 -6.14 -13.43 -4.37
C PHE A 23 -5.91 -14.29 -5.62
N GLU A 24 -6.73 -15.32 -5.82
CA GLU A 24 -6.60 -16.23 -6.96
C GLU A 24 -6.94 -15.59 -8.31
N GLU A 25 -7.58 -14.43 -8.30
CA GLU A 25 -7.95 -13.74 -9.54
C GLU A 25 -6.79 -12.96 -10.13
N PHE A 26 -5.77 -12.64 -9.32
CA PHE A 26 -4.64 -11.86 -9.79
C PHE A 26 -3.62 -12.75 -10.46
N GLY A 27 -2.86 -12.18 -11.43
CA GLY A 27 -1.68 -12.83 -11.97
C GLY A 27 -0.56 -12.87 -10.94
N PRO A 28 0.68 -13.17 -11.36
CA PRO A 28 1.81 -13.23 -10.43
C PRO A 28 1.98 -11.98 -9.58
N VAL A 29 1.72 -10.80 -10.15
CA VAL A 29 1.77 -9.53 -9.44
C VAL A 29 0.58 -8.67 -9.85
N GLY A 30 -0.24 -8.30 -8.91
CA GLY A 30 -1.37 -7.41 -9.13
C GLY A 30 -1.46 -6.35 -8.05
N ALA A 31 -2.41 -5.46 -8.18
CA ALA A 31 -2.64 -4.42 -7.19
C ALA A 31 -4.10 -3.99 -7.20
N VAL A 32 -4.55 -3.50 -6.07
CA VAL A 32 -5.88 -2.91 -5.89
C VAL A 32 -5.70 -1.57 -5.21
N TYR A 33 -6.45 -0.56 -5.65
CA TYR A 33 -6.45 0.71 -4.97
C TYR A 33 -7.83 1.36 -4.95
N THR A 34 -8.02 2.22 -3.97
CA THR A 34 -9.21 3.03 -3.81
C THR A 34 -8.84 4.35 -3.16
N GLU A 35 -9.67 5.35 -3.36
CA GLU A 35 -9.58 6.62 -2.62
C GLU A 35 -10.59 6.69 -1.47
N ASN A 36 -11.38 5.64 -1.28
CA ASN A 36 -12.43 5.57 -0.27
C ASN A 36 -12.40 4.20 0.42
N GLN A 37 -11.63 4.10 1.51
CA GLN A 37 -11.49 2.88 2.30
C GLN A 37 -12.20 3.04 3.64
N THR A 38 -13.27 2.27 3.84
CA THR A 38 -14.21 2.48 4.95
C THR A 38 -13.96 1.63 6.19
N ALA A 39 -13.12 0.60 6.08
CA ALA A 39 -12.82 -0.31 7.18
C ALA A 39 -11.34 -0.68 7.23
N GLY A 40 -10.48 0.33 7.05
CA GLY A 40 -9.04 0.15 7.08
C GLY A 40 -8.56 -0.26 8.47
N ARG A 41 -7.56 -1.15 8.50
CA ARG A 41 -6.98 -1.67 9.74
C ARG A 41 -5.50 -1.42 9.80
N GLY A 42 -5.03 -0.92 10.94
CA GLY A 42 -3.63 -0.83 11.26
C GLY A 42 -3.17 -2.05 12.05
N ARG A 43 -1.93 -2.01 12.53
CA ARG A 43 -1.38 -3.07 13.36
C ARG A 43 -2.03 -3.05 14.74
N LEU A 44 -2.05 -4.21 15.40
CA LEU A 44 -2.54 -4.36 16.79
C LEU A 44 -4.00 -3.94 16.95
N GLY A 45 -4.85 -4.23 15.96
CA GLY A 45 -6.28 -3.93 16.03
C GLY A 45 -6.65 -2.46 15.88
N ARG A 46 -5.71 -1.61 15.47
CA ARG A 46 -5.97 -0.20 15.22
C ARG A 46 -6.77 -0.02 13.94
N SER A 47 -7.50 1.08 13.86
CA SER A 47 -8.24 1.46 12.66
C SER A 47 -7.54 2.61 11.96
N TRP A 48 -7.66 2.64 10.63
CA TRP A 48 -7.26 3.79 9.82
C TRP A 48 -8.45 4.70 9.57
N VAL A 49 -8.26 5.99 9.78
CA VAL A 49 -9.26 6.98 9.42
C VAL A 49 -9.34 7.08 7.91
N ASN A 50 -10.56 7.09 7.37
CA ASN A 50 -10.77 7.25 5.93
C ASN A 50 -10.76 8.74 5.58
N ALA A 51 -9.83 9.13 4.71
CA ALA A 51 -9.77 10.48 4.16
C ALA A 51 -10.26 10.44 2.71
N GLU A 52 -11.56 10.24 2.51
CA GLU A 52 -12.18 10.05 1.20
C GLU A 52 -11.76 11.16 0.23
N GLY A 53 -11.25 10.74 -0.93
CA GLY A 53 -10.81 11.65 -1.99
C GLY A 53 -9.50 12.40 -1.69
N LYS A 54 -8.88 12.16 -0.53
CA LYS A 54 -7.65 12.87 -0.12
C LYS A 54 -6.50 11.91 0.20
N ALA A 55 -6.71 10.63 0.07
CA ALA A 55 -5.69 9.61 0.33
C ALA A 55 -5.78 8.51 -0.69
N LEU A 56 -4.69 7.80 -0.86
CA LEU A 56 -4.61 6.62 -1.70
C LEU A 56 -4.43 5.40 -0.81
N TYR A 57 -5.32 4.43 -0.95
CA TYR A 57 -5.24 3.14 -0.29
C TYR A 57 -4.90 2.09 -1.33
N TYR A 58 -3.79 1.40 -1.16
CA TYR A 58 -3.22 0.56 -2.20
C TYR A 58 -2.67 -0.72 -1.57
N THR A 59 -2.98 -1.85 -2.18
CA THR A 59 -2.41 -3.14 -1.78
C THR A 59 -1.90 -3.87 -3.01
N ALA A 60 -0.64 -4.29 -2.96
CA ALA A 60 -0.07 -5.16 -3.97
C ALA A 60 -0.36 -6.62 -3.61
N ALA A 61 -0.71 -7.41 -4.62
CA ALA A 61 -0.93 -8.84 -4.51
C ALA A 61 0.22 -9.55 -5.23
N ILE A 62 1.10 -10.21 -4.48
CA ILE A 62 2.27 -10.89 -5.03
C ILE A 62 2.09 -12.38 -4.79
N ARG A 63 1.87 -13.13 -5.87
CA ARG A 63 1.67 -14.58 -5.83
C ARG A 63 2.96 -15.35 -6.12
N GLU A 64 3.99 -14.67 -6.61
CA GLU A 64 5.28 -15.30 -6.83
C GLU A 64 5.96 -15.60 -5.50
N PRO A 65 6.65 -16.77 -5.39
CA PRO A 65 7.44 -17.04 -4.20
C PRO A 65 8.53 -15.98 -4.00
N LEU A 66 8.72 -15.55 -2.75
CA LEU A 66 9.71 -14.56 -2.39
C LEU A 66 10.75 -15.19 -1.45
N ALA A 67 12.02 -14.93 -1.73
CA ALA A 67 13.11 -15.47 -0.91
C ALA A 67 13.12 -14.86 0.50
N GLN A 68 12.81 -13.58 0.63
CA GLN A 68 12.86 -12.86 1.90
C GLN A 68 11.65 -11.94 2.06
N PRO A 69 10.46 -12.50 2.31
CA PRO A 69 9.24 -11.67 2.40
C PRO A 69 9.27 -10.65 3.54
N ALA A 70 10.04 -10.90 4.60
CA ALA A 70 10.15 -9.98 5.73
C ALA A 70 10.80 -8.64 5.36
N THR A 71 11.51 -8.55 4.23
CA THR A 71 12.11 -7.30 3.75
C THR A 71 11.13 -6.41 2.99
N LEU A 72 9.97 -6.92 2.60
CA LEU A 72 9.00 -6.19 1.77
C LEU A 72 8.55 -4.86 2.37
N PRO A 73 8.23 -4.75 3.66
CA PRO A 73 7.82 -3.45 4.21
C PRO A 73 8.86 -2.36 4.04
N LEU A 74 10.14 -2.69 4.25
CA LEU A 74 11.22 -1.73 4.05
C LEU A 74 11.39 -1.38 2.58
N LEU A 75 11.38 -2.38 1.69
CA LEU A 75 11.51 -2.14 0.25
C LEU A 75 10.35 -1.29 -0.28
N ALA A 76 9.12 -1.53 0.19
CA ALA A 76 7.97 -0.73 -0.18
C ALA A 76 8.14 0.73 0.28
N SER A 77 8.58 0.93 1.51
CA SER A 77 8.84 2.27 2.04
C SER A 77 9.90 3.01 1.22
N LEU A 78 10.99 2.33 0.88
CA LEU A 78 12.04 2.91 0.05
C LEU A 78 11.53 3.27 -1.35
N ALA A 79 10.74 2.39 -1.96
CA ALA A 79 10.19 2.62 -3.29
C ALA A 79 9.26 3.83 -3.30
N VAL A 80 8.35 3.93 -2.35
CA VAL A 80 7.42 5.05 -2.26
C VAL A 80 8.17 6.35 -1.98
N ARG A 81 9.11 6.34 -1.03
CA ARG A 81 9.96 7.50 -0.72
C ARG A 81 10.69 8.00 -1.96
N THR A 82 11.31 7.08 -2.70
CA THR A 82 12.06 7.41 -3.92
C THR A 82 11.17 8.05 -4.97
N GLN A 83 9.99 7.48 -5.22
CA GLN A 83 9.08 8.00 -6.23
C GLN A 83 8.51 9.38 -5.84
N LEU A 84 8.18 9.57 -4.58
CA LEU A 84 7.70 10.88 -4.12
C LEU A 84 8.76 11.96 -4.32
N LYS A 85 10.03 11.63 -4.05
CA LYS A 85 11.15 12.56 -4.27
C LYS A 85 11.33 12.87 -5.76
N LEU A 86 11.38 11.82 -6.59
CA LEU A 86 11.66 11.97 -8.02
C LEU A 86 10.52 12.67 -8.76
N ARG A 87 9.28 12.36 -8.43
CA ARG A 87 8.12 12.86 -9.20
C ARG A 87 7.58 14.19 -8.68
N TYR A 88 7.67 14.42 -7.38
CA TYR A 88 7.01 15.56 -6.75
C TYR A 88 7.97 16.43 -5.93
N GLY A 89 9.23 16.05 -5.81
CA GLY A 89 10.17 16.78 -4.96
C GLY A 89 9.88 16.69 -3.48
N VAL A 90 9.04 15.72 -3.07
CA VAL A 90 8.66 15.54 -1.68
C VAL A 90 9.67 14.65 -0.96
N ASP A 91 10.22 15.16 0.14
CA ASP A 91 11.28 14.52 0.89
C ASP A 91 10.72 13.89 2.17
N CYS A 92 10.48 12.59 2.13
CA CYS A 92 9.95 11.83 3.26
C CYS A 92 11.07 11.13 4.00
N GLN A 93 10.85 10.88 5.29
CA GLN A 93 11.74 10.09 6.13
C GLN A 93 11.08 8.75 6.44
N ILE A 94 11.90 7.72 6.62
CA ILE A 94 11.41 6.39 6.97
C ILE A 94 11.50 6.22 8.47
N LYS A 95 10.34 5.92 9.10
CA LYS A 95 10.29 5.44 10.47
C LYS A 95 10.23 3.93 10.41
N TRP A 96 11.32 3.29 10.81
CA TRP A 96 11.46 1.85 10.76
C TRP A 96 10.32 1.12 11.50
N PRO A 97 9.77 0.02 10.97
CA PRO A 97 10.16 -0.60 9.68
C PRO A 97 9.26 -0.23 8.52
N ASN A 98 8.14 0.43 8.71
CA ASN A 98 7.08 0.45 7.71
C ASN A 98 6.32 1.77 7.58
N ASP A 99 6.82 2.84 8.17
CA ASP A 99 6.13 4.14 8.12
C ASP A 99 6.94 5.17 7.35
N LEU A 100 6.25 6.04 6.63
CA LEU A 100 6.84 7.24 6.05
C LEU A 100 6.34 8.46 6.80
N LEU A 101 7.26 9.41 7.03
CA LEU A 101 6.96 10.66 7.70
C LEU A 101 7.25 11.84 6.76
N LEU A 102 6.38 12.82 6.79
CA LEU A 102 6.59 14.10 6.14
C LEU A 102 6.44 15.19 7.19
N ASN A 103 7.51 15.97 7.41
CA ASN A 103 7.55 16.99 8.45
C ASN A 103 7.20 16.43 9.83
N GLY A 104 7.70 15.22 10.13
CA GLY A 104 7.47 14.56 11.40
C GLY A 104 6.12 13.90 11.56
N LYS A 105 5.27 13.96 10.54
CA LYS A 105 3.92 13.36 10.59
C LYS A 105 3.82 12.15 9.66
N LYS A 106 3.16 11.12 10.12
CA LYS A 106 2.91 9.92 9.33
C LYS A 106 1.99 10.22 8.15
N ILE A 107 2.35 9.69 6.99
CA ILE A 107 1.55 9.83 5.78
C ILE A 107 1.02 8.49 5.29
#